data_250c067092ca8f813eb991fd47732c01
#
_entry.id   250c067092ca8f813eb991fd47732c01
#
_cell.length_a   1.000
_cell.length_b   1.000
_cell.length_c   1.000
_cell.angle_alpha   90.00
_cell.angle_beta   90.00
_cell.angle_gamma   90.00
#
_symmetry.space_group_name_H-M   'P 1'
#
loop_
_entity.id
_entity.type
_entity.pdbx_description
1 polymer ?
#
loop_
_entity_poly.entity_id
_entity_poly.type
_entity_poly.pdbx_seq_one_letter_code
_entity_poly.pdbx_strand_id
1 'polypeptide(L)'
;MTTIIKEADLIESVADALQYISYYHPMDYIRALGAAYEAEQGPAAKDAIAQILTNSRMCAEGHRPICQDTGIVTVFVKWGQQCLLESERSLQEVVDEGVRRAYLHPENRLRASILRDPAFTRQNTKDNTPCVLNVEMVPGHHVDVQVAAKGGGSENKSKFKMMNPSDNIVDWVLEMIPQMGAGWCPPGMLGIGIGGTAEKAMTLAKESLMGDIDMAQLKARGPQNDVERLRIEIFDKVNALGIGAQGLGGLSTILDVKILDYPTHAASKPVAMIPNCAATRHAHFHLDGSGPAYLEPPSLEEWPKVEWTPSKEAIRVDLDTLTPEIVASWKPGDRLLLNGKMLTGRDAAHKRIQDMLAKGEQLPVSFKGRVIYYVGPVDPVRDEVVGPAGPTTATRMDKFTEMMLAETGLIAMVGKAERGPVAIEAIRNHKAAYLMAVGGAAYLVARAIKGAKVVGFEDLGMEAIYEFDVKDMPVTVAVDAAGESVHHTAPLVWREKIAKERLLEKA
;
A
#
# COMPACT_ATOMS: atom_id res chain seq x y z
N MET A 1 -28.64 15.83 29.60
CA MET A 1 -27.32 16.44 29.97
C MET A 1 -26.51 16.61 28.71
N THR A 2 -25.74 17.68 28.60
CA THR A 2 -24.80 17.86 27.48
C THR A 2 -23.46 17.25 27.83
N THR A 3 -22.93 16.41 26.98
CA THR A 3 -21.57 15.86 27.13
C THR A 3 -20.56 16.86 26.62
N ILE A 4 -19.57 17.19 27.39
CA ILE A 4 -18.48 18.11 26.99
C ILE A 4 -17.30 17.30 26.51
N ILE A 5 -16.94 17.50 25.26
CA ILE A 5 -15.73 16.92 24.65
C ILE A 5 -14.65 18.00 24.67
N LYS A 6 -13.61 17.79 25.45
CA LYS A 6 -12.49 18.74 25.51
C LYS A 6 -11.62 18.62 24.26
N GLU A 7 -11.19 19.76 23.77
CA GLU A 7 -10.26 19.84 22.64
C GLU A 7 -9.00 18.98 22.86
N ALA A 8 -8.41 19.07 24.06
CA ALA A 8 -7.21 18.30 24.38
C ALA A 8 -7.42 16.79 24.29
N ASP A 9 -8.59 16.29 24.76
CA ASP A 9 -8.91 14.87 24.74
C ASP A 9 -9.05 14.34 23.29
N LEU A 10 -9.69 15.13 22.43
CA LEU A 10 -9.83 14.76 21.00
C LEU A 10 -8.48 14.78 20.28
N ILE A 11 -7.65 15.81 20.51
CA ILE A 11 -6.31 15.90 19.92
C ILE A 11 -5.46 14.70 20.32
N GLU A 12 -5.43 14.37 21.59
CA GLU A 12 -4.62 13.29 22.14
C GLU A 12 -5.09 11.93 21.60
N SER A 13 -6.42 11.70 21.56
CA SER A 13 -7.00 10.48 21.03
C SER A 13 -6.69 10.27 19.54
N VAL A 14 -6.77 11.32 18.73
CA VAL A 14 -6.42 11.25 17.29
C VAL A 14 -4.92 10.98 17.13
N ALA A 15 -4.06 11.66 17.90
CA ALA A 15 -2.62 11.47 17.83
C ALA A 15 -2.21 10.05 18.22
N ASP A 16 -2.77 9.52 19.31
CA ASP A 16 -2.54 8.15 19.77
C ASP A 16 -3.00 7.13 18.74
N ALA A 17 -4.22 7.27 18.24
CA ALA A 17 -4.77 6.37 17.22
C ALA A 17 -3.94 6.34 15.94
N LEU A 18 -3.45 7.48 15.46
CA LEU A 18 -2.61 7.54 14.24
C LEU A 18 -1.23 6.95 14.46
N GLN A 19 -0.64 7.12 15.64
CA GLN A 19 0.59 6.42 16.00
C GLN A 19 0.35 4.91 16.08
N TYR A 20 -0.69 4.48 16.78
CA TYR A 20 -1.08 3.08 16.91
C TYR A 20 -1.22 2.39 15.55
N ILE A 21 -2.02 2.94 14.64
CA ILE A 21 -2.24 2.32 13.32
C ILE A 21 -1.01 2.37 12.41
N SER A 22 -0.04 3.22 12.70
CA SER A 22 1.19 3.28 11.92
C SER A 22 2.03 2.01 12.04
N TYR A 23 1.95 1.29 13.16
CA TYR A 23 2.73 0.10 13.44
C TYR A 23 1.93 -1.13 13.87
N TYR A 24 0.65 -1.01 14.24
CA TYR A 24 -0.25 -2.13 14.45
C TYR A 24 -1.24 -2.24 13.28
N HIS A 25 -1.21 -3.35 12.58
CA HIS A 25 -2.31 -3.71 11.69
C HIS A 25 -3.58 -4.02 12.50
N PRO A 26 -4.77 -3.83 11.93
CA PRO A 26 -5.99 -4.43 12.48
C PRO A 26 -5.82 -5.95 12.60
N MET A 27 -6.18 -6.51 13.76
CA MET A 27 -5.94 -7.94 14.03
C MET A 27 -6.77 -8.89 13.19
N ASP A 28 -7.95 -8.45 12.76
CA ASP A 28 -8.79 -9.17 11.78
C ASP A 28 -8.06 -9.33 10.44
N TYR A 29 -7.37 -8.28 9.98
CA TYR A 29 -6.53 -8.34 8.77
C TYR A 29 -5.37 -9.35 8.95
N ILE A 30 -4.69 -9.32 10.08
CA ILE A 30 -3.57 -10.24 10.35
C ILE A 30 -4.04 -11.69 10.39
N ARG A 31 -5.18 -11.97 11.01
CA ARG A 31 -5.79 -13.31 11.03
C ARG A 31 -6.17 -13.77 9.62
N ALA A 32 -6.81 -12.91 8.84
CA ALA A 32 -7.19 -13.22 7.46
C ALA A 32 -5.95 -13.44 6.57
N LEU A 33 -4.90 -12.63 6.73
CA LEU A 33 -3.64 -12.79 6.00
C LEU A 33 -2.90 -14.08 6.41
N GLY A 34 -2.95 -14.45 7.69
CA GLY A 34 -2.41 -15.72 8.19
C GLY A 34 -3.14 -16.92 7.56
N ALA A 35 -4.47 -16.88 7.50
CA ALA A 35 -5.25 -17.91 6.82
C ALA A 35 -4.94 -17.98 5.32
N ALA A 36 -4.76 -16.84 4.67
CA ALA A 36 -4.35 -16.77 3.27
C ALA A 36 -2.95 -17.38 3.06
N TYR A 37 -2.01 -17.16 3.98
CA TYR A 37 -0.67 -17.77 3.92
C TYR A 37 -0.74 -19.29 3.98
N GLU A 38 -1.54 -19.85 4.89
CA GLU A 38 -1.70 -21.30 5.00
C GLU A 38 -2.32 -21.92 3.75
N ALA A 39 -3.31 -21.26 3.16
CA ALA A 39 -3.99 -21.73 1.96
C ALA A 39 -3.18 -21.54 0.67
N GLU A 40 -2.23 -20.59 0.64
CA GLU A 40 -1.53 -20.21 -0.59
C GLU A 40 -0.61 -21.33 -1.08
N GLN A 41 -0.73 -21.62 -2.36
CA GLN A 41 0.04 -22.64 -3.07
C GLN A 41 1.13 -22.04 -3.98
N GLY A 42 1.00 -20.77 -4.37
CA GLY A 42 1.95 -20.05 -5.21
C GLY A 42 3.24 -19.70 -4.44
N PRO A 43 4.42 -20.24 -4.82
CA PRO A 43 5.65 -19.98 -4.05
C PRO A 43 6.00 -18.50 -3.92
N ALA A 44 5.84 -17.72 -5.01
CA ALA A 44 6.14 -16.29 -5.00
C ALA A 44 5.10 -15.49 -4.17
N ALA A 45 3.81 -15.81 -4.32
CA ALA A 45 2.74 -15.18 -3.54
C ALA A 45 2.87 -15.54 -2.05
N LYS A 46 3.17 -16.79 -1.74
CA LYS A 46 3.36 -17.26 -0.35
C LYS A 46 4.55 -16.56 0.31
N ASP A 47 5.67 -16.42 -0.40
CA ASP A 47 6.85 -15.67 0.07
C ASP A 47 6.52 -14.20 0.34
N ALA A 48 5.76 -13.56 -0.54
CA ALA A 48 5.32 -12.18 -0.35
C ALA A 48 4.42 -12.02 0.89
N ILE A 49 3.47 -12.93 1.11
CA ILE A 49 2.61 -12.92 2.30
C ILE A 49 3.45 -13.12 3.57
N ALA A 50 4.43 -14.04 3.54
CA ALA A 50 5.35 -14.25 4.67
C ALA A 50 6.16 -12.99 5.01
N GLN A 51 6.64 -12.26 4.00
CA GLN A 51 7.32 -10.98 4.20
C GLN A 51 6.40 -9.94 4.86
N ILE A 52 5.14 -9.84 4.43
CA ILE A 52 4.17 -8.90 4.99
C ILE A 52 3.84 -9.24 6.45
N LEU A 53 3.61 -10.52 6.77
CA LEU A 53 3.34 -10.97 8.14
C LEU A 53 4.52 -10.73 9.07
N THR A 54 5.73 -11.05 8.62
CA THR A 54 6.97 -10.81 9.37
C THR A 54 7.18 -9.31 9.58
N ASN A 55 7.01 -8.50 8.54
CA ASN A 55 7.09 -7.04 8.64
C ASN A 55 6.07 -6.48 9.64
N SER A 56 4.83 -6.97 9.61
CA SER A 56 3.78 -6.55 10.54
C SER A 56 4.19 -6.77 11.99
N ARG A 57 4.71 -7.96 12.31
CA ARG A 57 5.19 -8.28 13.66
C ARG A 57 6.38 -7.42 14.06
N MET A 58 7.36 -7.25 13.16
CA MET A 58 8.53 -6.39 13.42
C MET A 58 8.13 -4.93 13.69
N CYS A 59 7.12 -4.41 12.97
CA CYS A 59 6.61 -3.07 13.18
C CYS A 59 5.90 -2.94 14.54
N ALA A 60 5.10 -3.93 14.92
CA ALA A 60 4.44 -3.99 16.21
C ALA A 60 5.44 -4.02 17.37
N GLU A 61 6.53 -4.80 17.25
CA GLU A 61 7.60 -4.88 18.24
C GLU A 61 8.46 -3.61 18.31
N GLY A 62 8.79 -3.04 17.14
CA GLY A 62 9.70 -1.89 17.01
C GLY A 62 9.02 -0.54 17.06
N HIS A 63 7.70 -0.47 17.03
CA HIS A 63 6.89 0.74 16.88
C HIS A 63 7.38 1.59 15.70
N ARG A 64 7.51 0.95 14.51
CA ARG A 64 7.90 1.62 13.26
C ARG A 64 6.88 1.42 12.16
N PRO A 65 6.73 2.40 11.25
CA PRO A 65 5.69 2.34 10.23
C PRO A 65 5.72 1.06 9.39
N ILE A 66 4.54 0.47 9.20
CA ILE A 66 4.31 -0.72 8.37
C ILE A 66 4.75 -0.47 6.92
N CYS A 67 4.57 0.75 6.44
CA CYS A 67 4.89 1.18 5.09
C CYS A 67 5.62 2.53 5.12
N GLN A 68 6.52 2.77 4.15
CA GLN A 68 7.14 4.09 3.97
C GLN A 68 6.13 5.17 3.54
N ASP A 69 5.06 4.78 2.85
CA ASP A 69 3.92 5.65 2.60
C ASP A 69 3.01 5.64 3.83
N THR A 70 3.17 6.62 4.69
CA THR A 70 2.43 6.72 5.94
C THR A 70 1.01 7.28 5.76
N GLY A 71 0.64 7.59 4.53
CA GLY A 71 -0.73 7.72 4.07
C GLY A 71 -1.32 9.11 4.13
N ILE A 72 -2.50 9.21 3.53
CA ILE A 72 -3.44 10.33 3.65
C ILE A 72 -4.37 10.01 4.80
N VAL A 73 -4.46 10.89 5.78
CA VAL A 73 -5.36 10.69 6.92
C VAL A 73 -6.79 11.03 6.50
N THR A 74 -7.68 10.07 6.70
CA THR A 74 -9.14 10.24 6.57
C THR A 74 -9.79 9.95 7.92
N VAL A 75 -10.68 10.82 8.35
CA VAL A 75 -11.40 10.71 9.62
C VAL A 75 -12.88 10.76 9.36
N PHE A 76 -13.61 9.79 9.89
CA PHE A 76 -15.08 9.76 9.93
C PHE A 76 -15.51 9.98 11.37
N VAL A 77 -16.35 10.98 11.59
CA VAL A 77 -16.87 11.35 12.91
C VAL A 77 -18.38 11.25 12.90
N LYS A 78 -18.93 10.42 13.79
CA LYS A 78 -20.34 10.45 14.14
C LYS A 78 -20.48 11.25 15.46
N TRP A 79 -20.92 12.50 15.31
CA TRP A 79 -21.01 13.44 16.41
C TRP A 79 -22.39 13.38 17.06
N GLY A 80 -22.45 12.96 18.32
CA GLY A 80 -23.71 12.95 19.09
C GLY A 80 -24.29 14.36 19.25
N GLN A 81 -25.59 14.52 18.94
CA GLN A 81 -26.27 15.82 19.02
C GLN A 81 -26.28 16.47 20.41
N GLN A 82 -26.07 15.67 21.46
CA GLN A 82 -25.94 16.14 22.83
C GLN A 82 -24.48 16.36 23.25
N CYS A 83 -23.52 16.33 22.34
CA CYS A 83 -22.13 16.63 22.59
C CYS A 83 -21.79 18.06 22.19
N LEU A 84 -20.97 18.71 22.99
CA LEU A 84 -20.42 20.03 22.72
C LEU A 84 -18.88 19.94 22.73
N LEU A 85 -18.26 20.44 21.66
CA LEU A 85 -16.80 20.61 21.63
C LEU A 85 -16.42 21.87 22.43
N GLU A 86 -15.63 21.72 23.48
CA GLU A 86 -15.06 22.82 24.24
C GLU A 86 -13.79 23.32 23.57
N SER A 87 -13.94 24.17 22.58
CA SER A 87 -12.86 24.74 21.79
C SER A 87 -13.29 26.06 21.14
N GLU A 88 -12.34 26.95 20.95
CA GLU A 88 -12.50 28.14 20.07
C GLU A 88 -12.10 27.83 18.61
N ARG A 89 -11.43 26.70 18.37
CA ARG A 89 -11.04 26.25 17.04
C ARG A 89 -12.15 25.40 16.38
N SER A 90 -12.14 25.35 15.07
CA SER A 90 -13.01 24.42 14.33
C SER A 90 -12.64 22.96 14.61
N LEU A 91 -13.59 22.05 14.41
CA LEU A 91 -13.33 20.60 14.53
C LEU A 91 -12.20 20.14 13.60
N GLN A 92 -12.13 20.70 12.39
CA GLN A 92 -11.03 20.43 11.44
C GLN A 92 -9.67 20.80 12.05
N GLU A 93 -9.52 21.97 12.62
CA GLU A 93 -8.26 22.44 13.21
C GLU A 93 -7.85 21.60 14.42
N VAL A 94 -8.82 21.15 15.23
CA VAL A 94 -8.58 20.27 16.39
C VAL A 94 -8.09 18.90 15.94
N VAL A 95 -8.75 18.31 14.97
CA VAL A 95 -8.33 17.00 14.42
C VAL A 95 -6.98 17.11 13.73
N ASP A 96 -6.74 18.18 12.95
CA ASP A 96 -5.46 18.43 12.30
C ASP A 96 -4.29 18.59 13.29
N GLU A 97 -4.54 19.16 14.47
CA GLU A 97 -3.51 19.21 15.51
C GLU A 97 -3.13 17.80 16.00
N GLY A 98 -4.10 16.90 16.13
CA GLY A 98 -3.84 15.49 16.42
C GLY A 98 -3.01 14.81 15.33
N VAL A 99 -3.34 15.06 14.06
CA VAL A 99 -2.55 14.59 12.93
C VAL A 99 -1.11 15.11 12.97
N ARG A 100 -0.94 16.42 13.18
CA ARG A 100 0.39 17.05 13.28
C ARG A 100 1.24 16.42 14.38
N ARG A 101 0.68 16.22 15.57
CA ARG A 101 1.38 15.58 16.69
C ARG A 101 1.79 14.15 16.37
N ALA A 102 0.92 13.38 15.72
CA ALA A 102 1.24 12.02 15.32
C ALA A 102 2.38 11.97 14.29
N TYR A 103 2.34 12.82 13.26
CA TYR A 103 3.33 12.79 12.18
C TYR A 103 4.70 13.35 12.57
N LEU A 104 4.74 14.24 13.55
CA LEU A 104 5.97 14.83 14.05
C LEU A 104 6.48 14.19 15.35
N HIS A 105 5.89 13.06 15.76
CA HIS A 105 6.28 12.38 17.01
C HIS A 105 7.76 11.97 16.97
N PRO A 106 8.58 12.36 17.97
CA PRO A 106 10.04 12.21 17.91
C PRO A 106 10.50 10.74 17.88
N GLU A 107 9.80 9.86 18.60
CA GLU A 107 10.16 8.44 18.70
C GLU A 107 9.72 7.61 17.48
N ASN A 108 8.73 8.09 16.73
CA ASN A 108 8.21 7.44 15.53
C ASN A 108 7.70 8.49 14.54
N ARG A 109 8.62 9.25 13.97
CA ARG A 109 8.29 10.26 12.96
C ARG A 109 7.76 9.61 11.71
N LEU A 110 6.58 10.07 11.26
CA LEU A 110 5.93 9.60 10.05
C LEU A 110 6.28 10.51 8.87
N ARG A 111 6.17 9.99 7.66
CA ARG A 111 6.49 10.75 6.44
C ARG A 111 5.28 11.56 5.97
N ALA A 112 5.36 12.89 6.08
CA ALA A 112 4.34 13.76 5.51
C ALA A 112 4.29 13.67 3.98
N SER A 113 3.09 13.52 3.43
CA SER A 113 2.84 13.33 1.99
C SER A 113 1.83 14.32 1.42
N ILE A 114 1.21 15.15 2.26
CA ILE A 114 0.20 16.12 1.83
C ILE A 114 0.88 17.32 1.17
N LEU A 115 0.35 17.73 0.02
CA LEU A 115 0.84 18.83 -0.78
C LEU A 115 -0.18 19.96 -0.82
N ARG A 116 0.26 21.18 -0.54
CA ARG A 116 -0.48 22.41 -0.87
C ARG A 116 -0.47 22.63 -2.38
N ASP A 117 -1.39 23.41 -2.87
CA ASP A 117 -1.51 23.75 -4.30
C ASP A 117 -1.39 22.51 -5.20
N PRO A 118 -2.31 21.54 -5.10
CA PRO A 118 -2.15 20.25 -5.77
C PRO A 118 -2.05 20.35 -7.30
N ALA A 119 -2.59 21.42 -7.90
CA ALA A 119 -2.52 21.68 -9.32
C ALA A 119 -1.31 22.52 -9.76
N PHE A 120 -0.63 23.19 -8.82
CA PHE A 120 0.40 24.20 -9.15
C PHE A 120 1.76 23.87 -8.51
N THR A 121 2.08 24.52 -7.38
CA THR A 121 3.42 24.44 -6.77
C THR A 121 3.68 23.12 -6.04
N ARG A 122 2.66 22.41 -5.62
CA ARG A 122 2.72 21.08 -4.97
C ARG A 122 3.71 21.01 -3.80
N GLN A 123 3.66 21.99 -2.91
CA GLN A 123 4.55 22.07 -1.76
C GLN A 123 4.10 21.15 -0.63
N ASN A 124 5.01 20.35 -0.10
CA ASN A 124 4.74 19.47 1.05
C ASN A 124 4.41 20.28 2.30
N THR A 125 3.36 19.90 3.02
CA THR A 125 2.94 20.58 4.26
C THR A 125 3.86 20.26 5.45
N LYS A 126 4.66 19.21 5.35
CA LYS A 126 5.65 18.70 6.32
C LYS A 126 5.07 18.11 7.61
N ASP A 127 3.79 18.27 7.87
CA ASP A 127 3.07 17.77 9.04
C ASP A 127 1.86 16.89 8.70
N ASN A 128 1.68 16.60 7.42
CA ASN A 128 0.61 15.78 6.83
C ASN A 128 -0.82 16.33 7.04
N THR A 129 -0.96 17.61 7.31
CA THR A 129 -2.26 18.29 7.39
C THR A 129 -2.59 19.02 6.10
N PRO A 130 -3.89 19.30 5.81
CA PRO A 130 -5.06 18.84 6.56
C PRO A 130 -5.41 17.38 6.30
N CYS A 131 -6.12 16.76 7.25
CA CYS A 131 -6.79 15.49 7.01
C CYS A 131 -8.08 15.67 6.19
N VAL A 132 -8.60 14.56 5.64
CA VAL A 132 -9.94 14.54 5.04
C VAL A 132 -10.94 14.16 6.13
N LEU A 133 -11.68 15.15 6.62
CA LEU A 133 -12.64 15.01 7.70
C LEU A 133 -14.08 14.89 7.16
N ASN A 134 -14.77 13.83 7.57
CA ASN A 134 -16.19 13.61 7.28
C ASN A 134 -16.96 13.61 8.62
N VAL A 135 -18.02 14.39 8.71
CA VAL A 135 -18.80 14.52 9.95
C VAL A 135 -20.26 14.24 9.67
N GLU A 136 -20.85 13.38 10.49
CA GLU A 136 -22.28 13.09 10.52
C GLU A 136 -22.81 13.38 11.92
N MET A 137 -23.94 14.14 11.99
CA MET A 137 -24.63 14.37 13.25
C MET A 137 -25.59 13.23 13.52
N VAL A 138 -25.48 12.58 14.67
CA VAL A 138 -26.30 11.43 15.07
C VAL A 138 -26.96 11.67 16.43
N PRO A 139 -28.08 11.04 16.78
CA PRO A 139 -28.60 11.08 18.14
C PRO A 139 -27.58 10.48 19.13
N GLY A 140 -27.46 11.06 20.33
CA GLY A 140 -26.63 10.48 21.37
C GLY A 140 -25.74 11.47 22.12
N HIS A 141 -25.01 10.94 23.08
CA HIS A 141 -24.20 11.65 24.07
C HIS A 141 -22.69 11.33 23.97
N HIS A 142 -22.25 10.72 22.86
CA HIS A 142 -20.86 10.37 22.63
C HIS A 142 -20.47 10.71 21.19
N VAL A 143 -19.19 10.73 20.93
CA VAL A 143 -18.60 10.96 19.62
C VAL A 143 -17.85 9.70 19.19
N ASP A 144 -18.27 9.09 18.08
CA ASP A 144 -17.55 7.97 17.48
C ASP A 144 -16.60 8.49 16.40
N VAL A 145 -15.37 8.04 16.48
CA VAL A 145 -14.30 8.47 15.55
C VAL A 145 -13.63 7.25 14.93
N GLN A 146 -13.60 7.23 13.61
CA GLN A 146 -12.82 6.27 12.84
C GLN A 146 -11.68 7.02 12.15
N VAL A 147 -10.44 6.59 12.36
CA VAL A 147 -9.26 7.15 11.71
C VAL A 147 -8.63 6.13 10.78
N ALA A 148 -8.19 6.58 9.63
CA ALA A 148 -7.44 5.77 8.68
C ALA A 148 -6.28 6.56 8.10
N ALA A 149 -5.19 5.86 7.75
CA ALA A 149 -4.07 6.42 7.01
C ALA A 149 -3.85 5.57 5.75
N LYS A 150 -4.34 6.04 4.61
CA LYS A 150 -4.38 5.30 3.35
C LYS A 150 -3.27 5.74 2.41
N GLY A 151 -2.41 4.78 2.01
CA GLY A 151 -1.31 5.06 1.08
C GLY A 151 -1.77 5.48 -0.31
N GLY A 152 -1.01 6.37 -0.95
CA GLY A 152 -1.30 6.89 -2.29
C GLY A 152 -1.34 5.80 -3.38
N GLY A 153 -0.56 4.73 -3.22
CA GLY A 153 -0.57 3.63 -4.18
C GLY A 153 -1.94 2.97 -4.35
N SER A 154 -2.63 2.71 -3.25
CA SER A 154 -3.99 2.17 -3.27
C SER A 154 -5.05 3.25 -3.50
N GLU A 155 -4.87 4.47 -3.00
CA GLU A 155 -5.79 5.58 -3.25
C GLU A 155 -5.93 5.88 -4.74
N ASN A 156 -4.81 5.90 -5.46
CA ASN A 156 -4.77 6.18 -6.90
C ASN A 156 -5.43 5.10 -7.77
N LYS A 157 -5.82 3.97 -7.20
CA LYS A 157 -6.55 2.90 -7.91
C LYS A 157 -8.05 2.94 -7.68
N SER A 158 -8.57 3.95 -6.99
CA SER A 158 -10.00 4.18 -6.83
C SER A 158 -10.69 4.31 -8.19
N LYS A 159 -11.87 3.71 -8.30
CA LYS A 159 -12.71 3.70 -9.52
C LYS A 159 -14.11 4.19 -9.19
N PHE A 160 -14.70 4.88 -10.14
CA PHE A 160 -16.08 5.34 -10.08
C PHE A 160 -16.75 5.16 -11.45
N LYS A 161 -18.01 4.79 -11.45
CA LYS A 161 -18.84 4.77 -12.65
C LYS A 161 -20.29 5.15 -12.30
N MET A 162 -20.86 6.05 -13.09
CA MET A 162 -22.30 6.23 -13.12
C MET A 162 -22.86 5.15 -14.04
N MET A 163 -23.36 4.08 -13.45
CA MET A 163 -23.94 2.94 -14.17
C MET A 163 -25.38 3.22 -14.60
N ASN A 164 -25.83 2.55 -15.67
CA ASN A 164 -27.25 2.40 -15.91
C ASN A 164 -27.86 1.47 -14.86
N PRO A 165 -29.16 1.62 -14.52
CA PRO A 165 -29.82 0.72 -13.55
C PRO A 165 -29.70 -0.77 -13.87
N SER A 166 -29.63 -1.13 -15.18
CA SER A 166 -29.49 -2.52 -15.64
C SER A 166 -28.06 -3.06 -15.66
N ASP A 167 -27.03 -2.21 -15.50
CA ASP A 167 -25.63 -2.65 -15.56
C ASP A 167 -25.30 -3.59 -14.39
N ASN A 168 -24.43 -4.58 -14.64
CA ASN A 168 -23.99 -5.53 -13.62
C ASN A 168 -22.76 -5.02 -12.89
N ILE A 169 -22.84 -4.92 -11.55
CA ILE A 169 -21.73 -4.44 -10.71
C ILE A 169 -20.58 -5.44 -10.70
N VAL A 170 -20.87 -6.73 -10.66
CA VAL A 170 -19.83 -7.79 -10.63
C VAL A 170 -18.99 -7.73 -11.91
N ASP A 171 -19.61 -7.61 -13.07
CA ASP A 171 -18.92 -7.54 -14.35
C ASP A 171 -17.99 -6.33 -14.41
N TRP A 172 -18.46 -5.17 -13.92
CA TRP A 172 -17.61 -3.98 -13.86
C TRP A 172 -16.44 -4.15 -12.89
N VAL A 173 -16.63 -4.74 -11.72
CA VAL A 173 -15.53 -5.03 -10.78
C VAL A 173 -14.50 -5.94 -11.43
N LEU A 174 -14.93 -7.02 -12.10
CA LEU A 174 -14.04 -7.96 -12.77
C LEU A 174 -13.30 -7.35 -13.95
N GLU A 175 -13.88 -6.36 -14.63
CA GLU A 175 -13.20 -5.56 -15.65
C GLU A 175 -12.13 -4.63 -15.06
N MET A 176 -12.45 -3.97 -13.93
CA MET A 176 -11.57 -2.96 -13.33
C MET A 176 -10.39 -3.55 -12.56
N ILE A 177 -10.55 -4.68 -11.88
CA ILE A 177 -9.50 -5.28 -11.06
C ILE A 177 -8.19 -5.54 -11.84
N PRO A 178 -8.20 -6.18 -13.00
CA PRO A 178 -6.98 -6.34 -13.81
C PRO A 178 -6.36 -5.01 -14.25
N GLN A 179 -7.19 -4.00 -14.56
CA GLN A 179 -6.72 -2.67 -14.96
C GLN A 179 -6.08 -1.89 -13.81
N MET A 180 -6.42 -2.21 -12.57
CA MET A 180 -5.76 -1.62 -11.39
C MET A 180 -4.33 -2.12 -11.24
N GLY A 181 -4.01 -3.28 -11.82
CA GLY A 181 -2.71 -3.93 -11.67
C GLY A 181 -2.41 -4.31 -10.22
N ALA A 182 -1.14 -4.39 -9.88
CA ALA A 182 -0.66 -4.73 -8.53
C ALA A 182 -0.20 -3.50 -7.72
N GLY A 183 -0.34 -2.29 -8.25
CA GLY A 183 0.14 -1.05 -7.62
C GLY A 183 -0.52 -0.70 -6.27
N TRP A 184 -1.67 -1.30 -5.97
CA TRP A 184 -2.34 -1.18 -4.68
C TRP A 184 -1.87 -2.22 -3.64
N CYS A 185 -0.86 -3.03 -3.95
CA CYS A 185 -0.24 -4.02 -3.06
C CYS A 185 -1.22 -5.05 -2.48
N PRO A 186 -1.85 -5.92 -3.30
CA PRO A 186 -2.64 -7.04 -2.80
C PRO A 186 -1.77 -8.03 -1.98
N PRO A 187 -2.34 -8.80 -1.04
CA PRO A 187 -3.77 -8.93 -0.76
C PRO A 187 -4.27 -7.84 0.17
N GLY A 188 -5.46 -7.35 -0.11
CA GLY A 188 -6.11 -6.32 0.66
C GLY A 188 -7.63 -6.46 0.65
N MET A 189 -8.34 -5.35 0.74
CA MET A 189 -9.80 -5.32 0.75
C MET A 189 -10.33 -4.45 -0.40
N LEU A 190 -11.57 -4.72 -0.82
CA LEU A 190 -12.32 -3.84 -1.68
C LEU A 190 -13.43 -3.17 -0.90
N GLY A 191 -13.45 -1.84 -0.87
CA GLY A 191 -14.57 -1.05 -0.40
C GLY A 191 -15.43 -0.61 -1.58
N ILE A 192 -16.72 -0.92 -1.54
CA ILE A 192 -17.67 -0.57 -2.59
C ILE A 192 -18.79 0.28 -2.00
N GLY A 193 -19.06 1.41 -2.65
CA GLY A 193 -20.20 2.27 -2.33
C GLY A 193 -21.20 2.25 -3.47
N ILE A 194 -22.48 2.07 -3.16
CA ILE A 194 -23.54 1.95 -4.15
C ILE A 194 -24.66 2.93 -3.80
N GLY A 195 -25.05 3.75 -4.77
CA GLY A 195 -26.20 4.63 -4.61
C GLY A 195 -25.89 6.02 -4.06
N GLY A 196 -26.91 6.76 -3.67
CA GLY A 196 -26.82 8.18 -3.35
C GLY A 196 -26.53 9.02 -4.59
N THR A 197 -25.57 9.91 -4.43
CA THR A 197 -24.96 10.72 -5.48
C THR A 197 -23.53 10.25 -5.75
N ALA A 198 -22.85 10.83 -6.74
CA ALA A 198 -21.47 10.42 -7.09
C ALA A 198 -20.52 10.49 -5.88
N GLU A 199 -20.50 11.63 -5.20
CA GLU A 199 -19.69 11.86 -4.01
C GLU A 199 -20.11 10.96 -2.83
N LYS A 200 -21.40 10.67 -2.68
CA LYS A 200 -21.89 9.76 -1.62
C LYS A 200 -21.40 8.33 -1.86
N ALA A 201 -21.46 7.83 -3.10
CA ALA A 201 -20.93 6.50 -3.44
C ALA A 201 -19.42 6.41 -3.16
N MET A 202 -18.63 7.43 -3.50
CA MET A 202 -17.20 7.47 -3.19
C MET A 202 -16.93 7.50 -1.69
N THR A 203 -17.69 8.27 -0.92
CA THR A 203 -17.58 8.33 0.54
C THR A 203 -17.92 7.00 1.18
N LEU A 204 -19.04 6.35 0.76
CA LEU A 204 -19.43 5.03 1.23
C LEU A 204 -18.38 3.96 0.94
N ALA A 205 -17.76 3.98 -0.26
CA ALA A 205 -16.69 3.06 -0.60
C ALA A 205 -15.48 3.22 0.33
N LYS A 206 -15.12 4.46 0.69
CA LYS A 206 -14.04 4.74 1.64
C LYS A 206 -14.40 4.30 3.05
N GLU A 207 -15.58 4.66 3.53
CA GLU A 207 -16.05 4.32 4.87
C GLU A 207 -16.20 2.81 5.05
N SER A 208 -16.63 2.08 4.02
CA SER A 208 -16.77 0.63 4.07
C SER A 208 -15.47 -0.10 4.40
N LEU A 209 -14.31 0.48 4.06
CA LEU A 209 -12.99 -0.07 4.37
C LEU A 209 -12.65 -0.05 5.89
N MET A 210 -13.43 0.68 6.70
CA MET A 210 -13.27 0.72 8.15
C MET A 210 -13.95 -0.46 8.87
N GLY A 211 -14.73 -1.26 8.13
CA GLY A 211 -15.40 -2.45 8.68
C GLY A 211 -14.45 -3.63 8.87
N ASP A 212 -14.75 -4.44 9.87
CA ASP A 212 -13.96 -5.64 10.18
C ASP A 212 -14.00 -6.67 9.05
N ILE A 213 -12.90 -7.39 8.85
CA ILE A 213 -12.85 -8.52 7.91
C ILE A 213 -13.64 -9.68 8.50
N ASP A 214 -14.71 -10.08 7.82
CA ASP A 214 -15.64 -11.12 8.26
C ASP A 214 -16.04 -12.13 7.16
N MET A 215 -15.33 -12.12 6.02
CA MET A 215 -15.71 -12.97 4.87
C MET A 215 -15.77 -14.47 5.22
N ALA A 216 -14.87 -14.95 6.07
CA ALA A 216 -14.86 -16.35 6.50
C ALA A 216 -16.14 -16.69 7.30
N GLN A 217 -16.53 -15.83 8.25
CA GLN A 217 -17.75 -16.00 9.04
C GLN A 217 -19.00 -15.85 8.15
N LEU A 218 -18.98 -14.87 7.23
CA LEU A 218 -20.07 -14.67 6.28
C LEU A 218 -20.31 -15.90 5.41
N LYS A 219 -19.25 -16.47 4.87
CA LYS A 219 -19.35 -17.70 4.05
C LYS A 219 -19.81 -18.90 4.88
N ALA A 220 -19.35 -19.03 6.11
CA ALA A 220 -19.70 -20.14 7.00
C ALA A 220 -21.20 -20.11 7.40
N ARG A 221 -21.74 -18.93 7.71
CA ARG A 221 -23.17 -18.79 8.07
C ARG A 221 -24.13 -18.67 6.88
N GLY A 222 -23.60 -18.33 5.72
CA GLY A 222 -24.36 -18.00 4.54
C GLY A 222 -24.91 -16.56 4.53
N PRO A 223 -25.22 -16.03 3.32
CA PRO A 223 -25.72 -14.67 3.16
C PRO A 223 -27.18 -14.55 3.62
N GLN A 224 -27.50 -13.46 4.32
CA GLN A 224 -28.82 -13.15 4.82
C GLN A 224 -29.57 -12.10 3.99
N ASN A 225 -28.87 -11.38 3.13
CA ASN A 225 -29.41 -10.33 2.27
C ASN A 225 -28.65 -10.25 0.94
N ASP A 226 -29.13 -9.39 0.03
CA ASP A 226 -28.56 -9.24 -1.31
C ASP A 226 -27.15 -8.63 -1.29
N VAL A 227 -26.86 -7.71 -0.36
CA VAL A 227 -25.53 -7.12 -0.21
C VAL A 227 -24.50 -8.18 0.18
N GLU A 228 -24.85 -9.06 1.12
CA GLU A 228 -23.96 -10.16 1.52
C GLU A 228 -23.76 -11.19 0.40
N ARG A 229 -24.79 -11.49 -0.39
CA ARG A 229 -24.68 -12.33 -1.60
C ARG A 229 -23.72 -11.71 -2.60
N LEU A 230 -23.86 -10.41 -2.84
CA LEU A 230 -22.97 -9.66 -3.75
C LEU A 230 -21.52 -9.63 -3.26
N ARG A 231 -21.30 -9.46 -1.96
CA ARG A 231 -19.95 -9.53 -1.34
C ARG A 231 -19.28 -10.88 -1.62
N ILE A 232 -19.96 -11.98 -1.36
CA ILE A 232 -19.44 -13.34 -1.59
C ILE A 232 -19.15 -13.55 -3.07
N GLU A 233 -20.06 -13.17 -3.95
CA GLU A 233 -19.91 -13.34 -5.39
C GLU A 233 -18.67 -12.59 -5.93
N ILE A 234 -18.51 -11.32 -5.55
CA ILE A 234 -17.35 -10.52 -5.94
C ILE A 234 -16.07 -11.14 -5.37
N PHE A 235 -16.05 -11.51 -4.09
CA PHE A 235 -14.92 -12.13 -3.44
C PHE A 235 -14.42 -13.39 -4.19
N ASP A 236 -15.33 -14.30 -4.49
CA ASP A 236 -15.01 -15.56 -5.14
C ASP A 236 -14.54 -15.36 -6.59
N LYS A 237 -15.17 -14.44 -7.33
CA LYS A 237 -14.83 -14.17 -8.71
C LYS A 237 -13.53 -13.38 -8.85
N VAL A 238 -13.26 -12.41 -7.98
CA VAL A 238 -12.00 -11.66 -7.98
C VAL A 238 -10.81 -12.56 -7.65
N ASN A 239 -10.92 -13.39 -6.61
CA ASN A 239 -9.86 -14.35 -6.29
C ASN A 239 -9.65 -15.40 -7.40
N ALA A 240 -10.71 -15.74 -8.14
CA ALA A 240 -10.61 -16.63 -9.30
C ALA A 240 -9.84 -16.04 -10.49
N LEU A 241 -9.57 -14.72 -10.50
CA LEU A 241 -8.69 -14.10 -11.50
C LEU A 241 -7.22 -14.54 -11.38
N GLY A 242 -6.84 -15.12 -10.23
CA GLY A 242 -5.51 -15.67 -10.01
C GLY A 242 -4.40 -14.63 -9.88
N ILE A 243 -4.74 -13.35 -9.63
CA ILE A 243 -3.76 -12.26 -9.52
C ILE A 243 -2.82 -12.50 -8.34
N GLY A 244 -3.37 -12.87 -7.17
CA GLY A 244 -2.61 -13.23 -5.99
C GLY A 244 -1.88 -12.06 -5.31
N ALA A 245 -1.16 -12.40 -4.24
CA ALA A 245 -0.36 -11.42 -3.49
C ALA A 245 0.64 -10.71 -4.41
N GLN A 246 0.70 -9.39 -4.34
CA GLN A 246 1.59 -8.52 -5.13
C GLN A 246 1.48 -8.69 -6.65
N GLY A 247 0.42 -9.34 -7.15
CA GLY A 247 0.26 -9.64 -8.57
C GLY A 247 1.16 -10.77 -9.08
N LEU A 248 1.70 -11.58 -8.19
CA LEU A 248 2.65 -12.66 -8.52
C LEU A 248 1.96 -13.99 -8.90
N GLY A 249 0.64 -13.98 -9.01
CA GLY A 249 -0.15 -15.19 -9.26
C GLY A 249 -0.37 -15.98 -7.96
N GLY A 250 -1.61 -16.38 -7.70
CA GLY A 250 -1.95 -17.12 -6.49
C GLY A 250 -3.45 -17.09 -6.17
N LEU A 251 -3.78 -17.58 -4.98
CA LEU A 251 -5.16 -17.81 -4.56
C LEU A 251 -5.80 -16.57 -3.93
N SER A 252 -5.01 -15.70 -3.30
CA SER A 252 -5.52 -14.60 -2.49
C SER A 252 -5.14 -13.25 -3.07
N THR A 253 -6.04 -12.65 -3.84
CA THR A 253 -5.95 -11.27 -4.33
C THR A 253 -6.57 -10.30 -3.32
N ILE A 254 -7.74 -10.67 -2.78
CA ILE A 254 -8.47 -9.91 -1.76
C ILE A 254 -8.82 -10.80 -0.57
N LEU A 255 -8.89 -10.20 0.61
CA LEU A 255 -9.24 -10.88 1.86
C LEU A 255 -10.70 -10.63 2.26
N ASP A 256 -11.30 -9.52 1.80
CA ASP A 256 -12.70 -9.22 1.99
C ASP A 256 -13.22 -8.22 0.93
N VAL A 257 -14.53 -8.14 0.83
CA VAL A 257 -15.28 -7.13 0.09
C VAL A 257 -16.27 -6.49 1.05
N LYS A 258 -16.16 -5.18 1.25
CA LYS A 258 -17.11 -4.40 2.06
C LYS A 258 -17.99 -3.55 1.16
N ILE A 259 -19.28 -3.54 1.42
CA ILE A 259 -20.25 -2.79 0.64
C ILE A 259 -21.15 -1.98 1.57
N LEU A 260 -21.23 -0.69 1.31
CA LEU A 260 -22.26 0.20 1.88
C LEU A 260 -23.11 0.73 0.74
N ASP A 261 -24.42 0.81 0.97
CA ASP A 261 -25.37 1.32 -0.02
C ASP A 261 -26.23 2.45 0.54
N TYR A 262 -26.81 3.22 -0.35
CA TYR A 262 -27.67 4.36 -0.01
C TYR A 262 -28.76 4.51 -1.06
N PRO A 263 -29.99 4.90 -0.69
CA PRO A 263 -31.06 5.17 -1.65
C PRO A 263 -30.63 6.17 -2.73
N THR A 264 -31.02 5.90 -3.97
CA THR A 264 -30.60 6.70 -5.12
C THR A 264 -31.77 7.09 -6.02
N HIS A 265 -31.55 8.02 -6.94
CA HIS A 265 -32.54 8.41 -7.94
C HIS A 265 -32.84 7.23 -8.89
N ALA A 266 -34.11 7.06 -9.27
CA ALA A 266 -34.54 5.93 -10.11
C ALA A 266 -33.79 5.79 -11.45
N ALA A 267 -33.27 6.88 -12.01
CA ALA A 267 -32.49 6.87 -13.23
C ALA A 267 -30.97 6.71 -13.00
N SER A 268 -30.52 6.56 -11.76
CA SER A 268 -29.10 6.61 -11.41
C SER A 268 -28.67 5.33 -10.68
N LYS A 269 -27.42 4.92 -10.90
CA LYS A 269 -26.75 3.84 -10.17
C LYS A 269 -25.26 4.17 -10.04
N PRO A 270 -24.91 5.17 -9.19
CA PRO A 270 -23.50 5.47 -8.94
C PRO A 270 -22.87 4.33 -8.16
N VAL A 271 -21.70 3.87 -8.62
CA VAL A 271 -20.93 2.81 -7.98
C VAL A 271 -19.47 3.25 -7.90
N ALA A 272 -18.92 3.18 -6.71
CA ALA A 272 -17.50 3.44 -6.44
C ALA A 272 -16.82 2.19 -5.88
N MET A 273 -15.55 2.00 -6.21
CA MET A 273 -14.71 0.94 -5.68
C MET A 273 -13.35 1.52 -5.29
N ILE A 274 -12.97 1.33 -4.03
CA ILE A 274 -11.70 1.78 -3.47
C ILE A 274 -10.98 0.57 -2.88
N PRO A 275 -9.81 0.18 -3.41
CA PRO A 275 -9.03 -0.89 -2.82
C PRO A 275 -8.30 -0.40 -1.57
N ASN A 276 -8.11 -1.28 -0.58
CA ASN A 276 -7.16 -1.10 0.51
C ASN A 276 -6.02 -2.10 0.37
N CYS A 277 -4.81 -1.71 0.78
CA CYS A 277 -3.59 -2.46 0.51
C CYS A 277 -3.15 -3.37 1.67
N ALA A 278 -2.07 -4.12 1.45
CA ALA A 278 -1.42 -4.92 2.48
C ALA A 278 -0.93 -4.13 3.72
N ALA A 279 -0.83 -2.80 3.60
CA ALA A 279 -0.55 -1.90 4.72
C ALA A 279 -1.84 -1.20 5.20
N THR A 280 -2.92 -1.94 5.35
CA THR A 280 -4.18 -1.39 5.86
C THR A 280 -4.01 -0.86 7.29
N ARG A 281 -4.53 0.35 7.53
CA ARG A 281 -4.31 1.11 8.76
C ARG A 281 -5.55 1.88 9.10
N HIS A 282 -6.32 1.40 10.05
CA HIS A 282 -7.46 2.10 10.60
C HIS A 282 -7.72 1.67 12.04
N ALA A 283 -8.37 2.53 12.78
CA ALA A 283 -8.81 2.27 14.15
C ALA A 283 -10.11 3.03 14.45
N HIS A 284 -10.79 2.59 15.47
CA HIS A 284 -12.03 3.16 15.96
C HIS A 284 -11.94 3.43 17.46
N PHE A 285 -12.39 4.59 17.87
CA PHE A 285 -12.53 4.95 19.28
C PHE A 285 -13.75 5.86 19.50
N HIS A 286 -14.17 6.03 20.74
CA HIS A 286 -15.24 6.93 21.09
C HIS A 286 -14.89 7.80 22.29
N LEU A 287 -15.48 8.99 22.33
CA LEU A 287 -15.35 9.94 23.42
C LEU A 287 -16.70 10.20 24.07
N ASP A 288 -16.75 10.11 25.38
CA ASP A 288 -17.94 10.31 26.22
C ASP A 288 -17.77 11.47 27.23
N GLY A 289 -16.68 12.22 27.09
CA GLY A 289 -16.32 13.33 27.99
C GLY A 289 -15.54 12.91 29.24
N SER A 290 -15.20 11.64 29.40
CA SER A 290 -14.43 11.15 30.57
C SER A 290 -12.92 11.34 30.45
N GLY A 291 -12.43 11.73 29.27
CA GLY A 291 -11.00 11.90 28.97
C GLY A 291 -10.63 11.43 27.57
N PRO A 292 -9.33 11.39 27.23
CA PRO A 292 -8.87 10.87 25.96
C PRO A 292 -9.11 9.35 25.87
N ALA A 293 -9.34 8.88 24.66
CA ALA A 293 -9.45 7.46 24.33
C ALA A 293 -8.10 6.91 23.86
N TYR A 294 -7.59 5.92 24.55
CA TYR A 294 -6.38 5.19 24.16
C TYR A 294 -6.73 3.81 23.64
N LEU A 295 -6.03 3.39 22.60
CA LEU A 295 -6.22 2.06 22.01
C LEU A 295 -5.33 1.05 22.76
N GLU A 296 -5.93 -0.08 23.14
CA GLU A 296 -5.18 -1.16 23.79
C GLU A 296 -4.27 -1.87 22.79
N PRO A 297 -2.96 -1.97 23.04
CA PRO A 297 -2.04 -2.70 22.18
C PRO A 297 -2.43 -4.18 22.08
N PRO A 298 -2.43 -4.77 20.86
CA PRO A 298 -2.67 -6.20 20.71
C PRO A 298 -1.52 -7.01 21.30
N SER A 299 -1.82 -8.22 21.77
CA SER A 299 -0.76 -9.15 22.20
C SER A 299 0.03 -9.65 20.99
N LEU A 300 1.36 -9.62 21.07
CA LEU A 300 2.23 -10.15 20.01
C LEU A 300 2.04 -11.67 19.78
N GLU A 301 1.46 -12.37 20.75
CA GLU A 301 1.12 -13.80 20.63
C GLU A 301 -0.01 -14.07 19.63
N GLU A 302 -0.80 -13.04 19.30
CA GLU A 302 -1.88 -13.14 18.32
C GLU A 302 -1.40 -13.17 16.86
N TRP A 303 -0.14 -12.76 16.58
CA TRP A 303 0.42 -12.87 15.23
C TRP A 303 0.61 -14.33 14.83
N PRO A 304 0.30 -14.69 13.58
CA PRO A 304 0.64 -15.99 13.04
C PRO A 304 2.13 -16.30 13.25
N LYS A 305 2.46 -17.55 13.57
CA LYS A 305 3.85 -17.97 13.74
C LYS A 305 4.53 -18.16 12.38
N VAL A 306 4.60 -17.08 11.63
CA VAL A 306 5.26 -17.01 10.32
C VAL A 306 6.45 -16.08 10.47
N GLU A 307 7.62 -16.60 10.20
CA GLU A 307 8.87 -15.83 10.16
C GLU A 307 9.49 -16.01 8.78
N TRP A 308 9.55 -14.94 8.02
CA TRP A 308 10.25 -14.97 6.74
C TRP A 308 11.75 -15.01 6.97
N THR A 309 12.39 -15.96 6.33
CA THR A 309 13.85 -16.08 6.28
C THR A 309 14.31 -16.23 4.84
N PRO A 310 15.53 -15.77 4.50
CA PRO A 310 16.09 -15.96 3.17
C PRO A 310 16.05 -17.42 2.75
N SER A 311 15.36 -17.74 1.66
CA SER A 311 15.26 -19.10 1.14
C SER A 311 16.63 -19.61 0.69
N LYS A 312 16.91 -20.88 0.94
CA LYS A 312 18.12 -21.56 0.42
C LYS A 312 18.10 -21.68 -1.11
N GLU A 313 16.90 -21.67 -1.72
CA GLU A 313 16.70 -21.74 -3.15
C GLU A 313 16.80 -20.37 -3.84
N ALA A 314 16.82 -19.28 -3.08
CA ALA A 314 16.96 -17.94 -3.64
C ALA A 314 18.37 -17.73 -4.17
N ILE A 315 18.46 -17.08 -5.32
CA ILE A 315 19.73 -16.74 -5.97
C ILE A 315 20.36 -15.55 -5.22
N ARG A 316 21.56 -15.75 -4.68
CA ARG A 316 22.34 -14.67 -4.07
C ARG A 316 23.03 -13.87 -5.17
N VAL A 317 22.81 -12.56 -5.17
CA VAL A 317 23.36 -11.64 -6.16
C VAL A 317 24.30 -10.68 -5.46
N ASP A 318 25.54 -10.61 -5.94
CA ASP A 318 26.50 -9.60 -5.55
C ASP A 318 26.41 -8.42 -6.52
N LEU A 319 25.90 -7.28 -6.03
CA LEU A 319 25.69 -6.07 -6.82
C LEU A 319 26.99 -5.38 -7.23
N ASP A 320 28.07 -5.59 -6.47
CA ASP A 320 29.38 -4.96 -6.75
C ASP A 320 30.10 -5.65 -7.92
N THR A 321 29.71 -6.91 -8.23
CA THR A 321 30.27 -7.70 -9.35
C THR A 321 29.21 -8.05 -10.41
N LEU A 322 28.05 -7.42 -10.35
CA LEU A 322 26.93 -7.69 -11.27
C LEU A 322 27.30 -7.29 -12.72
N THR A 323 27.01 -8.20 -13.65
CA THR A 323 27.23 -7.98 -15.08
C THR A 323 25.94 -8.11 -15.88
N PRO A 324 25.88 -7.55 -17.10
CA PRO A 324 24.71 -7.73 -17.99
C PRO A 324 24.40 -9.20 -18.28
N GLU A 325 25.39 -10.08 -18.33
CA GLU A 325 25.21 -11.52 -18.60
C GLU A 325 24.51 -12.20 -17.41
N ILE A 326 24.85 -11.82 -16.17
CA ILE A 326 24.16 -12.31 -14.98
C ILE A 326 22.70 -11.85 -14.99
N VAL A 327 22.45 -10.57 -15.27
CA VAL A 327 21.09 -10.01 -15.38
C VAL A 327 20.28 -10.73 -16.45
N ALA A 328 20.88 -11.01 -17.60
CA ALA A 328 20.22 -11.71 -18.72
C ALA A 328 19.90 -13.19 -18.41
N SER A 329 20.54 -13.78 -17.40
CA SER A 329 20.27 -15.17 -16.99
C SER A 329 19.01 -15.35 -16.14
N TRP A 330 18.50 -14.29 -15.53
CA TRP A 330 17.34 -14.32 -14.65
C TRP A 330 16.04 -14.59 -15.42
N LYS A 331 15.10 -15.24 -14.73
CA LYS A 331 13.76 -15.56 -15.27
C LYS A 331 12.67 -14.94 -14.43
N PRO A 332 11.51 -14.60 -15.03
CA PRO A 332 10.37 -14.07 -14.27
C PRO A 332 9.97 -15.03 -13.15
N GLY A 333 9.82 -14.49 -11.94
CA GLY A 333 9.50 -15.27 -10.74
C GLY A 333 10.72 -15.78 -9.95
N ASP A 334 11.94 -15.67 -10.48
CA ASP A 334 13.15 -15.97 -9.71
C ASP A 334 13.20 -15.09 -8.45
N ARG A 335 13.49 -15.72 -7.30
CA ARG A 335 13.69 -15.03 -6.03
C ARG A 335 15.17 -14.74 -5.85
N LEU A 336 15.50 -13.46 -5.67
CA LEU A 336 16.87 -13.01 -5.51
C LEU A 336 17.09 -12.43 -4.11
N LEU A 337 18.31 -12.57 -3.60
CA LEU A 337 18.80 -11.90 -2.40
C LEU A 337 19.94 -10.98 -2.82
N LEU A 338 19.69 -9.67 -2.80
CA LEU A 338 20.65 -8.67 -3.23
C LEU A 338 21.64 -8.36 -2.10
N ASN A 339 22.92 -8.32 -2.44
CA ASN A 339 24.03 -7.97 -1.55
C ASN A 339 24.95 -6.96 -2.22
N GLY A 340 25.48 -5.99 -1.46
CA GLY A 340 26.36 -4.95 -1.98
C GLY A 340 25.65 -3.62 -2.24
N LYS A 341 26.20 -2.79 -3.11
CA LYS A 341 25.81 -1.40 -3.27
C LYS A 341 24.81 -1.18 -4.39
N MET A 342 23.72 -0.46 -4.08
CA MET A 342 22.73 -0.01 -5.04
C MET A 342 22.44 1.48 -4.89
N LEU A 343 22.01 2.11 -5.97
CA LEU A 343 21.58 3.50 -5.98
C LEU A 343 20.09 3.62 -5.70
N THR A 344 19.63 4.78 -5.26
CA THR A 344 18.21 5.07 -5.11
C THR A 344 17.79 6.24 -5.99
N GLY A 345 16.50 6.31 -6.33
CA GLY A 345 15.96 7.46 -7.04
C GLY A 345 14.46 7.30 -7.29
N ARG A 346 13.75 8.40 -7.27
CA ARG A 346 12.33 8.49 -7.60
C ARG A 346 12.08 9.57 -8.64
N ASP A 347 10.85 10.06 -8.72
CA ASP A 347 10.39 11.01 -9.74
C ASP A 347 11.27 12.26 -9.85
N ALA A 348 11.57 12.92 -8.73
CA ALA A 348 12.35 14.15 -8.73
C ALA A 348 13.81 13.93 -9.18
N ALA A 349 14.43 12.85 -8.70
CA ALA A 349 15.79 12.50 -9.12
C ALA A 349 15.85 12.14 -10.61
N HIS A 350 14.93 11.31 -11.11
CA HIS A 350 14.85 10.95 -12.52
C HIS A 350 14.62 12.15 -13.43
N LYS A 351 13.72 13.07 -13.01
CA LYS A 351 13.50 14.30 -13.77
C LYS A 351 14.76 15.16 -13.85
N ARG A 352 15.48 15.30 -12.74
CA ARG A 352 16.73 16.07 -12.70
C ARG A 352 17.81 15.41 -13.55
N ILE A 353 17.95 14.09 -13.51
CA ILE A 353 18.88 13.34 -14.38
C ILE A 353 18.55 13.63 -15.85
N GLN A 354 17.27 13.54 -16.24
CA GLN A 354 16.84 13.85 -17.60
C GLN A 354 17.21 15.26 -18.03
N ASP A 355 16.98 16.26 -17.16
CA ASP A 355 17.29 17.66 -17.45
C ASP A 355 18.78 17.90 -17.59
N MET A 356 19.61 17.25 -16.75
CA MET A 356 21.08 17.33 -16.83
C MET A 356 21.62 16.69 -18.12
N LEU A 357 21.13 15.51 -18.47
CA LEU A 357 21.55 14.84 -19.72
C LEU A 357 21.16 15.66 -20.95
N ALA A 358 19.96 16.24 -20.98
CA ALA A 358 19.52 17.12 -22.05
C ALA A 358 20.41 18.36 -22.23
N LYS A 359 21.06 18.83 -21.17
CA LYS A 359 22.00 19.96 -21.18
C LYS A 359 23.47 19.51 -21.39
N GLY A 360 23.74 18.22 -21.46
CA GLY A 360 25.11 17.67 -21.51
C GLY A 360 25.90 17.84 -20.21
N GLU A 361 25.20 18.00 -19.09
CA GLU A 361 25.81 18.12 -17.75
C GLU A 361 26.25 16.75 -17.20
N GLN A 362 27.35 16.75 -16.44
CA GLN A 362 27.83 15.53 -15.81
C GLN A 362 26.93 15.14 -14.61
N LEU A 363 26.53 13.87 -14.55
CA LEU A 363 25.73 13.34 -13.44
C LEU A 363 26.59 13.24 -12.16
N PRO A 364 25.98 13.38 -10.96
CA PRO A 364 26.71 13.36 -9.69
C PRO A 364 27.29 11.98 -9.36
N VAL A 365 26.76 10.92 -9.97
CA VAL A 365 27.19 9.52 -9.76
C VAL A 365 27.04 8.74 -11.06
N SER A 366 27.92 7.74 -11.26
CA SER A 366 27.80 6.81 -12.40
C SER A 366 26.73 5.76 -12.13
N PHE A 367 25.81 5.58 -13.08
CA PHE A 367 24.80 4.52 -13.08
C PHE A 367 25.22 3.29 -13.89
N LYS A 368 26.35 3.37 -14.60
CA LYS A 368 26.80 2.30 -15.49
C LYS A 368 27.04 0.99 -14.71
N GLY A 369 26.34 -0.06 -15.13
CA GLY A 369 26.43 -1.38 -14.50
C GLY A 369 25.79 -1.44 -13.10
N ARG A 370 25.00 -0.43 -12.72
CA ARG A 370 24.42 -0.32 -11.39
C ARG A 370 22.94 -0.72 -11.39
N VAL A 371 22.41 -0.92 -10.20
CA VAL A 371 20.99 -1.13 -9.93
C VAL A 371 20.43 0.10 -9.22
N ILE A 372 19.23 0.52 -9.57
CA ILE A 372 18.52 1.61 -8.90
C ILE A 372 17.29 1.10 -8.17
N TYR A 373 17.09 1.54 -6.92
CA TYR A 373 15.92 1.25 -6.11
C TYR A 373 14.99 2.47 -6.05
N TYR A 374 13.76 2.28 -6.50
CA TYR A 374 12.72 3.29 -6.43
C TYR A 374 12.16 3.37 -5.01
N VAL A 375 12.74 4.21 -4.20
CA VAL A 375 12.43 4.34 -2.78
C VAL A 375 12.54 5.78 -2.29
N GLY A 376 11.70 6.13 -1.33
CA GLY A 376 11.83 7.33 -0.50
C GLY A 376 11.60 6.88 0.94
N PRO A 377 12.64 6.58 1.71
CA PRO A 377 12.52 6.02 3.05
C PRO A 377 11.87 7.01 4.02
N VAL A 378 11.32 6.50 5.11
CA VAL A 378 10.98 7.30 6.28
C VAL A 378 12.28 7.74 6.97
N ASP A 379 12.28 8.90 7.61
CA ASP A 379 13.45 9.36 8.38
C ASP A 379 13.82 8.33 9.47
N PRO A 380 15.13 8.07 9.64
CA PRO A 380 15.58 7.15 10.67
C PRO A 380 15.33 7.72 12.07
N VAL A 381 15.07 6.82 13.02
CA VAL A 381 15.02 7.14 14.45
C VAL A 381 15.95 6.19 15.21
N ARG A 382 16.39 6.59 16.39
CA ARG A 382 17.29 5.79 17.23
C ARG A 382 18.57 5.39 16.46
N ASP A 383 18.87 4.11 16.36
CA ASP A 383 20.07 3.53 15.72
C ASP A 383 19.81 3.04 14.28
N GLU A 384 18.69 3.41 13.69
CA GLU A 384 18.37 3.02 12.32
C GLU A 384 19.32 3.64 11.29
N VAL A 385 19.78 2.86 10.33
CA VAL A 385 20.52 3.36 9.15
C VAL A 385 19.58 4.18 8.27
N VAL A 386 18.37 3.65 8.02
CA VAL A 386 17.26 4.33 7.38
C VAL A 386 15.98 3.87 8.06
N GLY A 387 14.94 4.69 8.04
CA GLY A 387 13.61 4.25 8.44
C GLY A 387 12.98 3.30 7.43
N PRO A 388 11.73 2.86 7.64
CA PRO A 388 11.03 1.99 6.69
C PRO A 388 11.20 2.42 5.25
N ALA A 389 11.67 1.50 4.39
CA ALA A 389 12.19 1.77 3.05
C ALA A 389 11.54 0.86 1.99
N GLY A 390 10.22 0.82 1.96
CA GLY A 390 9.48 0.02 0.97
C GLY A 390 9.52 0.63 -0.43
N PRO A 391 9.25 -0.20 -1.45
CA PRO A 391 9.35 0.20 -2.84
C PRO A 391 8.24 1.18 -3.27
N THR A 392 8.59 2.10 -4.17
CA THR A 392 7.63 2.95 -4.89
C THR A 392 7.05 2.21 -6.09
N THR A 393 5.82 2.53 -6.48
CA THR A 393 5.18 2.00 -7.70
C THR A 393 6.01 2.34 -8.93
N ALA A 394 6.47 1.32 -9.64
CA ALA A 394 7.45 1.44 -10.72
C ALA A 394 6.92 2.14 -11.97
N THR A 395 5.62 2.00 -12.29
CA THR A 395 5.00 2.62 -13.48
C THR A 395 5.18 4.13 -13.56
N ARG A 396 5.39 4.80 -12.42
CA ARG A 396 5.69 6.23 -12.39
C ARG A 396 7.02 6.58 -13.06
N MET A 397 7.97 5.64 -13.07
CA MET A 397 9.30 5.79 -13.68
C MET A 397 9.36 5.26 -15.12
N ASP A 398 8.27 4.71 -15.67
CA ASP A 398 8.27 4.11 -17.00
C ASP A 398 8.74 5.08 -18.10
N LYS A 399 8.31 6.33 -18.02
CA LYS A 399 8.71 7.40 -18.96
C LYS A 399 10.20 7.73 -18.95
N PHE A 400 10.93 7.35 -17.91
CA PHE A 400 12.37 7.59 -17.78
C PHE A 400 13.20 6.35 -18.11
N THR A 401 12.57 5.19 -18.28
CA THR A 401 13.27 3.90 -18.34
C THR A 401 14.20 3.81 -19.54
N GLU A 402 13.73 4.18 -20.73
CA GLU A 402 14.57 4.17 -21.94
C GLU A 402 15.82 5.04 -21.75
N MET A 403 15.66 6.27 -21.30
CA MET A 403 16.75 7.21 -21.03
C MET A 403 17.76 6.64 -20.01
N MET A 404 17.26 6.09 -18.89
CA MET A 404 18.14 5.52 -17.86
C MET A 404 18.95 4.33 -18.37
N LEU A 405 18.36 3.46 -19.16
CA LEU A 405 19.04 2.29 -19.72
C LEU A 405 20.02 2.69 -20.84
N ALA A 406 19.58 3.53 -21.79
CA ALA A 406 20.35 3.88 -22.97
C ALA A 406 21.50 4.85 -22.67
N GLU A 407 21.24 5.91 -21.91
CA GLU A 407 22.18 7.03 -21.75
C GLU A 407 23.06 6.88 -20.49
N THR A 408 22.57 6.23 -19.44
CA THR A 408 23.35 6.09 -18.20
C THR A 408 24.01 4.72 -18.03
N GLY A 409 23.60 3.72 -18.81
CA GLY A 409 24.12 2.37 -18.70
C GLY A 409 23.63 1.59 -17.46
N LEU A 410 22.50 2.02 -16.85
CA LEU A 410 21.83 1.29 -15.80
C LEU A 410 21.42 -0.11 -16.29
N ILE A 411 21.53 -1.16 -15.46
CA ILE A 411 21.24 -2.55 -15.91
C ILE A 411 20.07 -3.21 -15.21
N ALA A 412 19.63 -2.71 -14.05
CA ALA A 412 18.44 -3.20 -13.40
C ALA A 412 17.79 -2.13 -12.51
N MET A 413 16.52 -2.34 -12.25
CA MET A 413 15.68 -1.44 -11.45
C MET A 413 14.91 -2.26 -10.43
N VAL A 414 14.69 -1.71 -9.22
CA VAL A 414 13.86 -2.32 -8.17
C VAL A 414 12.71 -1.38 -7.84
N GLY A 415 11.50 -1.89 -7.82
CA GLY A 415 10.29 -1.14 -7.46
C GLY A 415 9.19 -2.07 -6.97
N LYS A 416 7.95 -1.65 -7.04
CA LYS A 416 6.78 -2.51 -6.81
C LYS A 416 5.81 -2.46 -7.98
N ALA A 417 4.98 -3.50 -8.07
CA ALA A 417 3.98 -3.69 -9.11
C ALA A 417 4.55 -3.91 -10.52
N GLU A 418 3.68 -3.90 -11.48
CA GLU A 418 3.98 -4.12 -12.90
C GLU A 418 4.71 -2.94 -13.55
N ARG A 419 5.28 -3.19 -14.72
CA ARG A 419 5.76 -2.15 -15.65
C ARG A 419 4.80 -2.02 -16.83
N GLY A 420 4.70 -0.83 -17.38
CA GLY A 420 3.95 -0.58 -18.61
C GLY A 420 4.70 -1.04 -19.88
N PRO A 421 4.00 -1.11 -21.03
CA PRO A 421 4.56 -1.64 -22.28
C PRO A 421 5.85 -0.94 -22.73
N VAL A 422 5.91 0.39 -22.60
CA VAL A 422 7.08 1.20 -22.99
C VAL A 422 8.32 0.81 -22.18
N ALA A 423 8.15 0.62 -20.87
CA ALA A 423 9.25 0.22 -20.01
C ALA A 423 9.70 -1.23 -20.26
N ILE A 424 8.74 -2.15 -20.50
CA ILE A 424 9.04 -3.54 -20.85
C ILE A 424 9.82 -3.62 -22.16
N GLU A 425 9.44 -2.81 -23.15
CA GLU A 425 10.15 -2.75 -24.44
C GLU A 425 11.60 -2.23 -24.26
N ALA A 426 11.78 -1.17 -23.46
CA ALA A 426 13.09 -0.65 -23.12
C ALA A 426 13.96 -1.70 -22.40
N ILE A 427 13.41 -2.40 -21.41
CA ILE A 427 14.08 -3.48 -20.69
C ILE A 427 14.55 -4.58 -21.66
N ARG A 428 13.68 -5.01 -22.58
CA ARG A 428 14.02 -6.01 -23.62
C ARG A 428 15.14 -5.54 -24.54
N ASN A 429 15.04 -4.30 -25.04
CA ASN A 429 15.99 -3.73 -25.99
C ASN A 429 17.40 -3.59 -25.39
N HIS A 430 17.48 -3.20 -24.14
CA HIS A 430 18.76 -3.01 -23.43
C HIS A 430 19.20 -4.24 -22.62
N LYS A 431 18.51 -5.37 -22.70
CA LYS A 431 18.81 -6.60 -21.94
C LYS A 431 18.93 -6.38 -20.44
N ALA A 432 18.15 -5.45 -19.91
CA ALA A 432 18.08 -5.12 -18.51
C ALA A 432 17.06 -6.02 -17.78
N ALA A 433 16.86 -5.78 -16.47
CA ALA A 433 15.81 -6.44 -15.70
C ALA A 433 15.08 -5.46 -14.78
N TYR A 434 13.84 -5.78 -14.49
CA TYR A 434 13.08 -5.14 -13.43
C TYR A 434 12.77 -6.15 -12.33
N LEU A 435 13.14 -5.76 -11.11
CA LEU A 435 12.99 -6.55 -9.89
C LEU A 435 11.89 -5.92 -9.04
N MET A 436 11.11 -6.76 -8.38
CA MET A 436 10.02 -6.32 -7.51
C MET A 436 10.36 -6.61 -6.05
N ALA A 437 10.33 -5.58 -5.21
CA ALA A 437 10.29 -5.73 -3.76
C ALA A 437 8.83 -5.70 -3.28
N VAL A 438 8.54 -6.34 -2.14
CA VAL A 438 7.18 -6.48 -1.63
C VAL A 438 6.67 -5.17 -1.04
N GLY A 439 5.53 -4.69 -1.54
CA GLY A 439 4.79 -3.57 -0.94
C GLY A 439 4.11 -4.01 0.36
N GLY A 440 4.23 -3.21 1.41
CA GLY A 440 3.76 -3.57 2.76
C GLY A 440 4.79 -4.30 3.63
N ALA A 441 6.06 -4.35 3.20
CA ALA A 441 7.17 -4.94 3.95
C ALA A 441 8.33 -3.93 4.13
N ALA A 442 8.00 -2.66 4.38
CA ALA A 442 8.96 -1.56 4.37
C ALA A 442 10.03 -1.63 5.47
N TYR A 443 9.67 -2.08 6.66
CA TYR A 443 10.60 -2.19 7.77
C TYR A 443 11.51 -3.42 7.63
N LEU A 444 10.98 -4.52 7.10
CA LEU A 444 11.79 -5.69 6.76
C LEU A 444 12.88 -5.33 5.74
N VAL A 445 12.54 -4.58 4.70
CA VAL A 445 13.52 -4.09 3.71
C VAL A 445 14.53 -3.14 4.36
N ALA A 446 14.10 -2.22 5.22
CA ALA A 446 15.01 -1.32 5.94
C ALA A 446 16.07 -2.07 6.75
N ARG A 447 15.71 -3.20 7.36
CA ARG A 447 16.65 -4.04 8.10
C ARG A 447 17.69 -4.73 7.21
N ALA A 448 17.43 -4.89 5.93
CA ALA A 448 18.41 -5.36 4.95
C ALA A 448 19.40 -4.27 4.53
N ILE A 449 19.11 -2.99 4.75
CA ILE A 449 19.99 -1.86 4.44
C ILE A 449 20.97 -1.66 5.60
N LYS A 450 22.25 -1.91 5.35
CA LYS A 450 23.33 -1.87 6.35
C LYS A 450 24.13 -0.57 6.31
N GLY A 451 24.04 0.18 5.22
CA GLY A 451 24.66 1.48 5.06
C GLY A 451 23.85 2.35 4.10
N ALA A 452 23.87 3.66 4.32
CA ALA A 452 23.23 4.64 3.46
C ALA A 452 24.07 5.91 3.41
N LYS A 453 24.33 6.37 2.19
CA LYS A 453 25.11 7.58 1.93
C LYS A 453 24.46 8.37 0.81
N VAL A 454 24.24 9.68 1.02
CA VAL A 454 23.84 10.58 -0.07
C VAL A 454 25.02 10.75 -1.04
N VAL A 455 24.78 10.52 -2.32
CA VAL A 455 25.78 10.62 -3.39
C VAL A 455 25.38 11.62 -4.47
N GLY A 456 24.17 12.16 -4.42
CA GLY A 456 23.71 13.18 -5.35
C GLY A 456 22.38 13.79 -4.94
N PHE A 457 22.13 15.02 -5.37
CA PHE A 457 20.87 15.75 -5.20
C PHE A 457 20.38 15.86 -3.75
N GLU A 458 21.30 16.19 -2.83
CA GLU A 458 21.03 16.26 -1.38
C GLU A 458 19.84 17.17 -1.04
N ASP A 459 19.64 18.23 -1.81
CA ASP A 459 18.53 19.17 -1.69
C ASP A 459 17.13 18.55 -1.90
N LEU A 460 17.06 17.36 -2.52
CA LEU A 460 15.82 16.62 -2.70
C LEU A 460 15.39 15.81 -1.45
N GLY A 461 16.19 15.82 -0.38
CA GLY A 461 15.85 15.12 0.85
C GLY A 461 15.67 13.61 0.64
N MET A 462 14.48 13.06 0.96
CA MET A 462 14.19 11.64 0.78
C MET A 462 14.23 11.17 -0.68
N GLU A 463 14.17 12.07 -1.65
CA GLU A 463 14.29 11.80 -3.09
C GLU A 463 15.70 12.05 -3.63
N ALA A 464 16.67 12.36 -2.76
CA ALA A 464 18.08 12.40 -3.12
C ALA A 464 18.54 11.04 -3.64
N ILE A 465 19.66 11.02 -4.38
CA ILE A 465 20.30 9.76 -4.75
C ILE A 465 21.14 9.30 -3.56
N TYR A 466 20.72 8.19 -2.96
CA TYR A 466 21.49 7.48 -1.95
C TYR A 466 22.24 6.32 -2.61
N GLU A 467 23.37 5.96 -2.06
CA GLU A 467 23.98 4.65 -2.21
C GLU A 467 23.68 3.85 -0.95
N PHE A 468 22.90 2.77 -1.10
CA PHE A 468 22.61 1.81 -0.04
C PHE A 468 23.57 0.63 -0.14
N ASP A 469 24.06 0.18 1.00
CA ASP A 469 24.73 -1.12 1.14
C ASP A 469 23.75 -2.11 1.73
N VAL A 470 23.37 -3.14 0.97
CA VAL A 470 22.32 -4.08 1.34
C VAL A 470 22.89 -5.48 1.58
N LYS A 471 22.21 -6.23 2.47
CA LYS A 471 22.53 -7.61 2.76
C LYS A 471 21.25 -8.46 2.74
N ASP A 472 21.25 -9.48 1.87
CA ASP A 472 20.15 -10.40 1.67
C ASP A 472 18.79 -9.68 1.46
N MET A 473 18.79 -8.57 0.71
CA MET A 473 17.57 -7.84 0.40
C MET A 473 16.71 -8.67 -0.57
N PRO A 474 15.47 -9.06 -0.17
CA PRO A 474 14.64 -9.92 -0.97
C PRO A 474 13.98 -9.15 -2.12
N VAL A 475 14.06 -9.71 -3.32
CA VAL A 475 13.34 -9.23 -4.51
C VAL A 475 12.95 -10.42 -5.39
N THR A 476 11.97 -10.20 -6.26
CA THR A 476 11.54 -11.15 -7.29
C THR A 476 11.77 -10.55 -8.67
N VAL A 477 12.27 -11.34 -9.61
CA VAL A 477 12.40 -10.91 -11.00
C VAL A 477 11.01 -10.73 -11.59
N ALA A 478 10.64 -9.49 -11.88
CA ALA A 478 9.32 -9.16 -12.38
C ALA A 478 9.29 -9.02 -13.90
N VAL A 479 10.34 -8.46 -14.50
CA VAL A 479 10.54 -8.43 -15.97
C VAL A 479 11.98 -8.85 -16.26
N ASP A 480 12.15 -9.87 -17.07
CA ASP A 480 13.46 -10.36 -17.46
C ASP A 480 14.03 -9.63 -18.69
N ALA A 481 15.25 -9.98 -19.08
CA ALA A 481 15.94 -9.39 -20.23
C ALA A 481 15.29 -9.72 -21.59
N ALA A 482 14.37 -10.66 -21.66
CA ALA A 482 13.55 -10.95 -22.83
C ALA A 482 12.27 -10.11 -22.89
N GLY A 483 11.96 -9.36 -21.81
CA GLY A 483 10.74 -8.57 -21.68
C GLY A 483 9.53 -9.42 -21.24
N GLU A 484 9.76 -10.60 -20.66
CA GLU A 484 8.69 -11.39 -20.07
C GLU A 484 8.37 -10.89 -18.68
N SER A 485 7.06 -10.65 -18.39
CA SER A 485 6.58 -10.11 -17.12
C SER A 485 5.83 -11.15 -16.32
N VAL A 486 6.25 -11.39 -15.07
CA VAL A 486 5.53 -12.25 -14.13
C VAL A 486 4.11 -11.75 -13.86
N HIS A 487 3.90 -10.43 -13.84
CA HIS A 487 2.58 -9.83 -13.63
C HIS A 487 1.60 -10.10 -14.78
N HIS A 488 2.10 -10.44 -15.98
CA HIS A 488 1.27 -10.83 -17.11
C HIS A 488 1.05 -12.34 -17.16
N THR A 489 2.09 -13.12 -16.90
CA THR A 489 2.05 -14.59 -17.10
C THR A 489 1.48 -15.33 -15.88
N ALA A 490 1.89 -14.99 -14.69
CA ALA A 490 1.51 -15.73 -13.49
C ALA A 490 -0.02 -15.69 -13.19
N PRO A 491 -0.73 -14.56 -13.31
CA PRO A 491 -2.17 -14.54 -13.11
C PRO A 491 -2.93 -15.47 -14.08
N LEU A 492 -2.49 -15.58 -15.34
CA LEU A 492 -3.12 -16.46 -16.32
C LEU A 492 -2.96 -17.93 -15.93
N VAL A 493 -1.75 -18.34 -15.56
CA VAL A 493 -1.46 -19.71 -15.10
C VAL A 493 -2.32 -20.06 -13.86
N TRP A 494 -2.41 -19.16 -12.90
CA TRP A 494 -3.18 -19.39 -11.68
C TRP A 494 -4.69 -19.38 -11.94
N ARG A 495 -5.18 -18.52 -12.82
CA ARG A 495 -6.59 -18.52 -13.24
C ARG A 495 -7.01 -19.87 -13.83
N GLU A 496 -6.18 -20.46 -14.70
CA GLU A 496 -6.44 -21.78 -15.28
C GLU A 496 -6.40 -22.88 -14.21
N LYS A 497 -5.43 -22.83 -13.28
CA LYS A 497 -5.32 -23.79 -12.18
C LYS A 497 -6.55 -23.75 -11.27
N ILE A 498 -6.96 -22.57 -10.83
CA ILE A 498 -8.15 -22.37 -9.99
C ILE A 498 -9.42 -22.87 -10.71
N ALA A 499 -9.55 -22.59 -12.01
CA ALA A 499 -10.70 -23.06 -12.77
C ALA A 499 -10.75 -24.59 -12.85
N LYS A 500 -9.62 -25.27 -13.02
CA LYS A 500 -9.54 -26.74 -13.02
C LYS A 500 -9.89 -27.34 -11.67
N GLU A 501 -9.36 -26.81 -10.57
CA GLU A 501 -9.66 -27.27 -9.21
C GLU A 501 -11.15 -27.14 -8.88
N ARG A 502 -11.80 -26.01 -9.22
CA ARG A 502 -13.25 -25.81 -9.03
C ARG A 502 -14.11 -26.78 -9.86
N LEU A 503 -13.64 -27.24 -11.01
CA LEU A 503 -14.35 -28.24 -11.80
C LEU A 503 -14.25 -29.62 -11.16
N LEU A 504 -13.12 -29.95 -10.55
CA LEU A 504 -12.93 -31.23 -9.83
C LEU A 504 -13.74 -31.30 -8.52
N GLU A 505 -13.92 -30.19 -7.83
CA GLU A 505 -14.75 -30.14 -6.61
C GLU A 505 -16.26 -30.28 -6.88
N LYS A 506 -16.70 -30.01 -8.12
CA LYS A 506 -18.11 -30.13 -8.54
C LYS A 506 -18.45 -31.47 -9.20
N ALA A 507 -17.47 -32.31 -9.50
CA ALA A 507 -17.61 -33.62 -10.10
C ALA A 507 -17.62 -34.72 -9.03
#